data_252b13ba5b68165daaed502a32c00cd7
#
_entry.id   252b13ba5b68165daaed502a32c00cd7
#
_cell.length_a   1.000
_cell.length_b   1.000
_cell.length_c   1.000
_cell.angle_alpha   90.00
_cell.angle_beta   90.00
_cell.angle_gamma   90.00
#
_symmetry.space_group_name_H-M   'P 1'
#
loop_
_entity.id
_entity.type
_entity.pdbx_description
1 polymer ?
#
loop_
_entity_poly.entity_id
_entity_poly.type
_entity_poly.pdbx_seq_one_letter_code
_entity_poly.pdbx_strand_id
1 'polypeptide(L)'
;ASANECAYAVAEHVGGTIENFVAMMNEKAKELGCQNTHFANPHGLHDENHYTCCYDMALIARAAYQNETFRIIVGTARYTIPPTNKHSEQTDLQNHNEMLYPFQTNKYVYDGCTGGKTGYTNAANSTLVTYAEREGMTLICVVMNTQSPNQWLDSRNLFDYCFDNFQLFNIAENETNYTSAEQKSVGTLNTNEPFVDIDKDAGIVLPKTAEFSDATSKIIYDDVTNDTVGT
;
A
#
# COMPACT_ATOMS: atom_id res chain seq x y z
N ALA A 1 -17.32 4.86 3.47
CA ALA A 1 -18.02 5.76 2.55
C ALA A 1 -17.29 5.86 1.22
N SER A 2 -18.00 6.20 0.17
CA SER A 2 -17.46 6.39 -1.18
C SER A 2 -18.19 7.56 -1.83
N ALA A 3 -17.79 8.79 -1.45
CA ALA A 3 -18.41 10.03 -1.89
C ALA A 3 -17.62 10.63 -3.05
N ASN A 4 -18.15 10.53 -4.28
CA ASN A 4 -17.51 11.02 -5.49
C ASN A 4 -17.37 12.55 -5.48
N GLU A 5 -18.35 13.23 -4.91
CA GLU A 5 -18.38 14.70 -4.77
C GLU A 5 -17.24 15.19 -3.86
N CYS A 6 -16.94 14.43 -2.79
CA CYS A 6 -15.83 14.76 -1.90
C CYS A 6 -14.48 14.55 -2.61
N ALA A 7 -14.33 13.48 -3.39
CA ALA A 7 -13.13 13.27 -4.18
C ALA A 7 -12.92 14.39 -5.20
N TYR A 8 -14.00 14.84 -5.83
CA TYR A 8 -13.98 15.97 -6.77
C TYR A 8 -13.55 17.27 -6.08
N ALA A 9 -14.18 17.61 -4.94
CA ALA A 9 -13.87 18.83 -4.18
C ALA A 9 -12.41 18.85 -3.67
N VAL A 10 -11.89 17.69 -3.19
CA VAL A 10 -10.49 17.58 -2.78
C VAL A 10 -9.55 17.76 -3.98
N ALA A 11 -9.89 17.17 -5.12
CA ALA A 11 -9.10 17.28 -6.34
C ALA A 11 -9.02 18.73 -6.83
N GLU A 12 -10.14 19.44 -6.85
CA GLU A 12 -10.20 20.88 -7.21
C GLU A 12 -9.35 21.73 -6.24
N HIS A 13 -9.49 21.45 -4.93
CA HIS A 13 -8.73 22.20 -3.91
C HIS A 13 -7.21 22.00 -4.04
N VAL A 14 -6.75 20.77 -4.27
CA VAL A 14 -5.32 20.45 -4.34
C VAL A 14 -4.72 20.83 -5.69
N GLY A 15 -5.44 20.56 -6.78
CA GLY A 15 -4.97 20.81 -8.15
C GLY A 15 -5.23 22.21 -8.66
N GLY A 16 -6.10 22.97 -7.98
CA GLY A 16 -6.62 24.24 -8.48
C GLY A 16 -7.68 24.07 -9.57
N THR A 17 -7.54 23.05 -10.42
CA THR A 17 -8.54 22.55 -11.36
C THR A 17 -8.55 21.04 -11.38
N ILE A 18 -9.63 20.43 -11.87
CA ILE A 18 -9.74 18.98 -11.99
C ILE A 18 -8.74 18.45 -13.00
N GLU A 19 -8.58 19.12 -14.14
CA GLU A 19 -7.65 18.74 -15.19
C GLU A 19 -6.21 18.70 -14.67
N ASN A 20 -5.81 19.70 -13.89
CA ASN A 20 -4.49 19.73 -13.28
C ASN A 20 -4.30 18.61 -12.26
N PHE A 21 -5.31 18.35 -11.42
CA PHE A 21 -5.23 17.23 -10.47
C PHE A 21 -5.13 15.88 -11.16
N VAL A 22 -5.89 15.65 -12.23
CA VAL A 22 -5.81 14.42 -13.04
C VAL A 22 -4.43 14.29 -13.69
N ALA A 23 -3.85 15.39 -14.17
CA ALA A 23 -2.47 15.38 -14.66
C ALA A 23 -1.48 14.96 -13.56
N MET A 24 -1.62 15.50 -12.33
CA MET A 24 -0.80 15.10 -11.18
C MET A 24 -0.99 13.62 -10.82
N MET A 25 -2.21 13.07 -10.90
CA MET A 25 -2.47 11.63 -10.68
C MET A 25 -1.70 10.77 -11.69
N ASN A 26 -1.73 11.14 -12.97
CA ASN A 26 -1.05 10.40 -14.03
C ASN A 26 0.48 10.51 -13.91
N GLU A 27 0.99 11.68 -13.56
CA GLU A 27 2.42 11.87 -13.29
C GLU A 27 2.88 11.00 -12.11
N LYS A 28 2.12 11.01 -11.00
CA LYS A 28 2.43 10.17 -9.84
C LYS A 28 2.38 8.68 -10.17
N ALA A 29 1.41 8.21 -10.96
CA ALA A 29 1.37 6.82 -11.41
C ALA A 29 2.65 6.46 -12.20
N LYS A 30 3.08 7.35 -13.10
CA LYS A 30 4.32 7.16 -13.87
C LYS A 30 5.56 7.13 -12.97
N GLU A 31 5.68 8.05 -11.99
CA GLU A 31 6.77 8.06 -11.01
C GLU A 31 6.86 6.75 -10.21
N LEU A 32 5.69 6.15 -9.90
CA LEU A 32 5.61 4.87 -9.20
C LEU A 32 5.92 3.66 -10.07
N GLY A 33 6.19 3.85 -11.36
CA GLY A 33 6.52 2.79 -12.31
C GLY A 33 5.31 2.12 -12.96
N CYS A 34 4.11 2.70 -12.86
CA CYS A 34 2.92 2.19 -13.53
C CYS A 34 3.06 2.32 -15.05
N GLN A 35 2.72 1.26 -15.78
CA GLN A 35 2.85 1.20 -17.23
C GLN A 35 1.51 1.05 -17.96
N ASN A 36 0.47 0.61 -17.24
CA ASN A 36 -0.84 0.30 -17.78
C ASN A 36 -1.94 1.05 -17.03
N THR A 37 -1.67 2.29 -16.64
CA THR A 37 -2.60 3.11 -15.85
C THR A 37 -2.77 4.47 -16.48
N HIS A 38 -4.03 4.89 -16.61
CA HIS A 38 -4.40 6.25 -16.96
C HIS A 38 -5.67 6.66 -16.21
N PHE A 39 -5.59 7.79 -15.54
CA PHE A 39 -6.71 8.40 -14.81
C PHE A 39 -7.34 9.50 -15.67
N ALA A 40 -8.66 9.45 -15.84
CA ALA A 40 -9.44 10.48 -16.53
C ALA A 40 -10.21 11.38 -15.54
N ASN A 41 -10.36 10.93 -14.29
CA ASN A 41 -11.06 11.67 -13.24
C ASN A 41 -10.59 11.25 -11.84
N PRO A 42 -10.88 12.04 -10.77
CA PRO A 42 -10.41 11.74 -9.42
C PRO A 42 -11.32 10.78 -8.64
N HIS A 43 -12.52 10.48 -9.11
CA HIS A 43 -13.55 9.75 -8.37
C HIS A 43 -13.80 8.33 -8.84
N GLY A 44 -13.26 7.94 -10.00
CA GLY A 44 -13.33 6.56 -10.51
C GLY A 44 -14.64 6.20 -11.21
N LEU A 45 -15.50 7.16 -11.57
CA LEU A 45 -16.61 6.89 -12.48
C LEU A 45 -16.08 6.53 -13.88
N HIS A 46 -16.83 5.68 -14.56
CA HIS A 46 -16.41 5.14 -15.84
C HIS A 46 -16.11 6.23 -16.89
N ASP A 47 -14.97 6.08 -17.52
CA ASP A 47 -14.53 6.78 -18.71
C ASP A 47 -13.70 5.80 -19.54
N GLU A 48 -13.78 5.83 -20.85
CA GLU A 48 -13.04 4.91 -21.73
C GLU A 48 -11.52 5.04 -21.60
N ASN A 49 -11.05 6.22 -21.18
CA ASN A 49 -9.64 6.49 -20.92
C ASN A 49 -9.24 6.28 -19.46
N HIS A 50 -10.15 5.77 -18.59
CA HIS A 50 -9.87 5.51 -17.18
C HIS A 50 -9.61 4.01 -16.98
N TYR A 51 -8.35 3.62 -16.96
CA TYR A 51 -7.95 2.22 -16.88
C TYR A 51 -6.72 2.01 -16.00
N THR A 52 -6.58 0.79 -15.50
CA THR A 52 -5.41 0.33 -14.75
C THR A 52 -5.32 -1.20 -14.83
N CYS A 53 -4.31 -1.77 -14.19
CA CYS A 53 -4.19 -3.22 -13.95
C CYS A 53 -3.89 -3.50 -12.46
N CYS A 54 -4.03 -4.76 -12.05
CA CYS A 54 -3.81 -5.15 -10.66
C CYS A 54 -2.39 -4.82 -10.17
N TYR A 55 -1.39 -5.00 -11.00
CA TYR A 55 0.01 -4.71 -10.66
C TYR A 55 0.23 -3.22 -10.41
N ASP A 56 -0.18 -2.37 -11.34
CA ASP A 56 -0.02 -0.91 -11.20
C ASP A 56 -0.80 -0.39 -9.98
N MET A 57 -2.03 -0.89 -9.78
CA MET A 57 -2.80 -0.51 -8.60
C MET A 57 -2.13 -0.97 -7.29
N ALA A 58 -1.44 -2.10 -7.28
CA ALA A 58 -0.66 -2.53 -6.12
C ALA A 58 0.54 -1.60 -5.86
N LEU A 59 1.21 -1.08 -6.90
CA LEU A 59 2.26 -0.07 -6.75
C LEU A 59 1.72 1.22 -6.13
N ILE A 60 0.58 1.70 -6.62
CA ILE A 60 -0.09 2.90 -6.08
C ILE A 60 -0.53 2.65 -4.63
N ALA A 61 -1.13 1.50 -4.36
CA ALA A 61 -1.58 1.12 -3.03
C ALA A 61 -0.42 1.02 -2.03
N ARG A 62 0.73 0.48 -2.45
CA ARG A 62 1.95 0.40 -1.65
C ARG A 62 2.46 1.79 -1.28
N ALA A 63 2.54 2.70 -2.25
CA ALA A 63 2.98 4.06 -2.01
C ALA A 63 2.01 4.81 -1.07
N ALA A 64 0.69 4.66 -1.26
CA ALA A 64 -0.31 5.27 -0.40
C ALA A 64 -0.23 4.73 1.05
N TYR A 65 0.03 3.44 1.23
CA TYR A 65 0.11 2.80 2.55
C TYR A 65 1.30 3.26 3.39
N GLN A 66 2.32 3.88 2.79
CA GLN A 66 3.41 4.53 3.55
C GLN A 66 2.92 5.76 4.34
N ASN A 67 1.83 6.36 3.93
CA ASN A 67 1.24 7.51 4.62
C ASN A 67 0.38 7.05 5.80
N GLU A 68 0.74 7.46 7.02
CA GLU A 68 0.03 7.10 8.25
C GLU A 68 -1.44 7.57 8.23
N THR A 69 -1.70 8.79 7.79
CA THR A 69 -3.06 9.32 7.69
C THR A 69 -3.92 8.49 6.73
N PHE A 70 -3.33 8.05 5.62
CA PHE A 70 -4.01 7.15 4.69
C PHE A 70 -4.38 5.83 5.36
N ARG A 71 -3.44 5.20 6.10
CA ARG A 71 -3.71 3.95 6.84
C ARG A 71 -4.86 4.12 7.84
N ILE A 72 -4.85 5.22 8.61
CA ILE A 72 -5.93 5.54 9.57
C ILE A 72 -7.27 5.64 8.84
N ILE A 73 -7.33 6.37 7.73
CA ILE A 73 -8.59 6.59 6.99
C ILE A 73 -9.13 5.27 6.42
N VAL A 74 -8.31 4.49 5.72
CA VAL A 74 -8.76 3.25 5.07
C VAL A 74 -9.05 2.14 6.08
N GLY A 75 -8.42 2.18 7.26
CA GLY A 75 -8.63 1.25 8.38
C GLY A 75 -9.77 1.65 9.31
N THR A 76 -10.35 2.83 9.16
CA THR A 76 -11.47 3.28 10.00
C THR A 76 -12.76 2.57 9.57
N ALA A 77 -13.31 1.73 10.47
CA ALA A 77 -14.52 0.96 10.21
C ALA A 77 -15.78 1.84 10.19
N ARG A 78 -15.90 2.76 11.14
CA ARG A 78 -17.03 3.71 11.26
C ARG A 78 -16.52 5.09 11.66
N TYR A 79 -17.19 6.10 11.18
CA TYR A 79 -16.92 7.49 11.54
C TYR A 79 -18.22 8.29 11.55
N THR A 80 -18.41 9.12 12.55
CA THR A 80 -19.57 10.00 12.64
C THR A 80 -19.15 11.45 12.38
N ILE A 81 -19.67 12.05 11.34
CA ILE A 81 -19.54 13.49 11.10
C ILE A 81 -20.53 14.20 11.98
N PRO A 82 -20.10 15.10 12.88
CA PRO A 82 -21.01 15.88 13.73
C PRO A 82 -21.86 16.86 12.90
N PRO A 83 -22.94 17.39 13.46
CA PRO A 83 -23.72 18.45 12.82
C PRO A 83 -22.83 19.61 12.36
N THR A 84 -23.18 20.20 11.23
CA THR A 84 -22.49 21.36 10.65
C THR A 84 -23.46 22.55 10.53
N ASN A 85 -22.95 23.71 10.15
CA ASN A 85 -23.80 24.89 9.87
C ASN A 85 -24.72 24.72 8.64
N LYS A 86 -24.55 23.68 7.85
CA LYS A 86 -25.35 23.34 6.65
C LYS A 86 -26.15 22.07 6.78
N HIS A 87 -25.82 21.22 7.75
CA HIS A 87 -26.49 19.96 8.01
C HIS A 87 -26.64 19.79 9.52
N SER A 88 -27.89 19.87 10.00
CA SER A 88 -28.24 19.89 11.43
C SER A 88 -28.16 18.53 12.12
N GLU A 89 -28.07 17.45 11.36
CA GLU A 89 -27.99 16.09 11.88
C GLU A 89 -26.58 15.53 11.72
N GLN A 90 -26.22 14.58 12.58
CA GLN A 90 -24.98 13.83 12.39
C GLN A 90 -25.07 12.90 11.16
N THR A 91 -23.96 12.61 10.54
CA THR A 91 -23.87 11.66 9.42
C THR A 91 -22.97 10.52 9.80
N ASP A 92 -23.52 9.31 9.88
CA ASP A 92 -22.75 8.11 10.18
C ASP A 92 -22.20 7.50 8.88
N LEU A 93 -20.91 7.38 8.82
CA LEU A 93 -20.16 6.76 7.72
C LEU A 93 -19.72 5.36 8.11
N GLN A 94 -19.75 4.45 7.15
CA GLN A 94 -19.27 3.09 7.31
C GLN A 94 -18.31 2.72 6.18
N ASN A 95 -17.27 1.97 6.52
CA ASN A 95 -16.36 1.40 5.52
C ASN A 95 -17.08 0.28 4.76
N HIS A 96 -16.94 0.28 3.46
CA HIS A 96 -17.57 -0.74 2.60
C HIS A 96 -16.71 -2.00 2.45
N ASN A 97 -15.51 -2.04 3.01
CA ASN A 97 -14.69 -3.24 3.00
C ASN A 97 -15.20 -4.24 4.06
N GLU A 98 -15.94 -5.25 3.63
CA GLU A 98 -16.49 -6.27 4.53
C GLU A 98 -15.41 -7.21 5.12
N MET A 99 -14.19 -7.18 4.60
CA MET A 99 -13.07 -7.89 5.21
C MET A 99 -12.55 -7.18 6.45
N LEU A 100 -12.68 -5.86 6.52
CA LEU A 100 -12.28 -5.06 7.69
C LEU A 100 -13.34 -5.09 8.79
N TYR A 101 -14.60 -4.99 8.39
CA TYR A 101 -15.71 -4.84 9.33
C TYR A 101 -17.00 -5.42 8.74
N PRO A 102 -17.81 -6.13 9.55
CA PRO A 102 -19.06 -6.70 9.09
C PRO A 102 -20.08 -5.62 8.74
N PHE A 103 -20.43 -5.52 7.47
CA PHE A 103 -21.46 -4.60 6.98
C PHE A 103 -22.85 -5.23 7.08
N GLN A 104 -23.03 -6.36 6.44
CA GLN A 104 -24.29 -7.12 6.45
C GLN A 104 -24.13 -8.50 7.09
N THR A 105 -22.91 -9.03 7.11
CA THR A 105 -22.59 -10.36 7.58
C THR A 105 -21.14 -10.40 8.09
N ASN A 106 -20.88 -11.30 9.04
CA ASN A 106 -19.51 -11.58 9.50
C ASN A 106 -18.73 -12.51 8.55
N LYS A 107 -19.39 -13.02 7.51
CA LYS A 107 -18.83 -14.07 6.64
C LYS A 107 -17.50 -13.68 5.99
N TYR A 108 -17.32 -12.41 5.66
CA TYR A 108 -16.18 -11.94 4.90
C TYR A 108 -15.10 -11.30 5.76
N VAL A 109 -15.36 -11.06 7.05
CA VAL A 109 -14.34 -10.51 7.95
C VAL A 109 -13.09 -11.39 7.91
N TYR A 110 -11.94 -10.75 7.76
CA TYR A 110 -10.65 -11.39 7.66
C TYR A 110 -9.74 -10.91 8.80
N ASP A 111 -9.27 -11.86 9.59
CA ASP A 111 -8.36 -11.57 10.69
C ASP A 111 -7.03 -11.02 10.15
N GLY A 112 -6.60 -9.88 10.71
CA GLY A 112 -5.45 -9.13 10.21
C GLY A 112 -5.76 -8.12 9.10
N CYS A 113 -7.02 -7.99 8.62
CA CYS A 113 -7.36 -6.94 7.66
C CYS A 113 -7.19 -5.55 8.29
N THR A 114 -6.35 -4.70 7.68
CA THR A 114 -6.04 -3.35 8.17
C THR A 114 -6.72 -2.24 7.39
N GLY A 115 -7.47 -2.56 6.34
CA GLY A 115 -8.22 -1.56 5.58
C GLY A 115 -8.35 -1.86 4.11
N GLY A 116 -8.83 -0.86 3.38
CA GLY A 116 -8.94 -0.96 1.93
C GLY A 116 -10.04 -0.10 1.32
N LYS A 117 -10.23 -0.27 0.02
CA LYS A 117 -11.25 0.45 -0.76
C LYS A 117 -11.89 -0.45 -1.80
N THR A 118 -13.21 -0.43 -1.81
CA THR A 118 -14.03 -1.09 -2.83
C THR A 118 -14.27 -0.16 -4.02
N GLY A 119 -14.49 -0.73 -5.18
CA GLY A 119 -14.98 -0.02 -6.35
C GLY A 119 -16.02 -0.85 -7.12
N TYR A 120 -16.90 -0.15 -7.80
CA TYR A 120 -17.87 -0.76 -8.70
C TYR A 120 -18.29 0.21 -9.81
N THR A 121 -18.27 -0.27 -11.03
CA THR A 121 -18.99 0.30 -12.17
C THR A 121 -19.53 -0.85 -13.03
N ASN A 122 -20.52 -0.59 -13.87
CA ASN A 122 -21.05 -1.63 -14.75
C ASN A 122 -19.97 -2.19 -15.71
N ALA A 123 -18.98 -1.38 -16.10
CA ALA A 123 -17.89 -1.79 -16.96
C ALA A 123 -16.79 -2.55 -16.22
N ALA A 124 -16.45 -2.11 -14.99
CA ALA A 124 -15.36 -2.68 -14.21
C ALA A 124 -15.79 -3.85 -13.32
N ASN A 125 -17.11 -4.08 -13.13
CA ASN A 125 -17.63 -4.97 -12.11
C ASN A 125 -17.09 -4.62 -10.69
N SER A 126 -17.09 -5.56 -9.76
CA SER A 126 -16.55 -5.34 -8.42
C SER A 126 -15.04 -5.36 -8.44
N THR A 127 -14.44 -4.38 -7.71
CA THR A 127 -13.01 -4.26 -7.50
C THR A 127 -12.73 -4.05 -6.02
N LEU A 128 -11.56 -4.52 -5.57
CA LEU A 128 -11.10 -4.34 -4.20
C LEU A 128 -9.59 -4.17 -4.17
N VAL A 129 -9.15 -3.13 -3.46
CA VAL A 129 -7.79 -3.05 -2.94
C VAL A 129 -7.90 -3.20 -1.42
N THR A 130 -7.22 -4.18 -0.84
CA THR A 130 -7.28 -4.42 0.60
C THR A 130 -5.91 -4.79 1.15
N TYR A 131 -5.71 -4.53 2.43
CA TYR A 131 -4.47 -4.73 3.15
C TYR A 131 -4.70 -5.70 4.30
N ALA A 132 -3.74 -6.55 4.55
CA ALA A 132 -3.73 -7.42 5.73
C ALA A 132 -2.33 -7.53 6.30
N GLU A 133 -2.24 -7.69 7.62
CA GLU A 133 -0.98 -7.82 8.35
C GLU A 133 -1.04 -9.03 9.28
N ARG A 134 -0.01 -9.86 9.24
CA ARG A 134 0.25 -10.95 10.19
C ARG A 134 1.75 -11.09 10.40
N GLU A 135 2.17 -11.28 11.65
CA GLU A 135 3.57 -11.54 12.02
C GLU A 135 4.54 -10.50 11.42
N GLY A 136 4.14 -9.22 11.43
CA GLY A 136 4.92 -8.11 10.88
C GLY A 136 4.95 -8.01 9.36
N MET A 137 4.40 -8.99 8.64
CA MET A 137 4.30 -8.95 7.18
C MET A 137 2.98 -8.29 6.75
N THR A 138 3.08 -7.16 6.05
CA THR A 138 1.91 -6.49 5.43
C THR A 138 1.78 -6.91 3.97
N LEU A 139 0.60 -7.37 3.60
CA LEU A 139 0.25 -7.75 2.24
C LEU A 139 -0.78 -6.79 1.64
N ILE A 140 -0.67 -6.56 0.34
CA ILE A 140 -1.62 -5.80 -0.47
C ILE A 140 -2.25 -6.76 -1.47
N CYS A 141 -3.57 -6.86 -1.45
CA CYS A 141 -4.32 -7.64 -2.42
C CYS A 141 -5.15 -6.72 -3.31
N VAL A 142 -5.07 -6.94 -4.62
CA VAL A 142 -5.85 -6.22 -5.63
C VAL A 142 -6.64 -7.21 -6.46
N VAL A 143 -7.96 -7.09 -6.41
CA VAL A 143 -8.90 -7.89 -7.20
C VAL A 143 -9.70 -6.95 -8.08
N MET A 144 -9.77 -7.25 -9.38
CA MET A 144 -10.49 -6.46 -10.38
C MET A 144 -11.38 -7.33 -11.23
N ASN A 145 -12.46 -6.72 -11.75
CA ASN A 145 -13.38 -7.32 -12.72
C ASN A 145 -13.97 -8.66 -12.23
N THR A 146 -14.48 -8.69 -11.01
CA THR A 146 -15.13 -9.87 -10.44
C THR A 146 -16.59 -9.60 -10.09
N GLN A 147 -17.39 -10.66 -9.99
CA GLN A 147 -18.77 -10.56 -9.53
C GLN A 147 -18.82 -10.65 -8.00
N SER A 148 -19.57 -9.73 -7.36
CA SER A 148 -19.79 -9.81 -5.92
C SER A 148 -20.50 -11.15 -5.55
N PRO A 149 -20.07 -11.84 -4.49
CA PRO A 149 -19.12 -11.43 -3.44
C PRO A 149 -17.67 -11.92 -3.63
N ASN A 150 -17.29 -12.32 -4.84
CA ASN A 150 -15.99 -12.97 -5.08
C ASN A 150 -14.79 -12.09 -4.75
N GLN A 151 -14.91 -10.75 -4.80
CA GLN A 151 -13.82 -9.86 -4.38
C GLN A 151 -13.33 -10.14 -2.96
N TRP A 152 -14.21 -10.58 -2.05
CA TRP A 152 -13.86 -10.97 -0.68
C TRP A 152 -13.23 -12.34 -0.60
N LEU A 153 -13.79 -13.29 -1.36
CA LEU A 153 -13.33 -14.69 -1.36
C LEU A 153 -11.96 -14.82 -2.02
N ASP A 154 -11.77 -14.16 -3.16
CA ASP A 154 -10.51 -14.17 -3.89
C ASP A 154 -9.40 -13.50 -3.06
N SER A 155 -9.70 -12.35 -2.42
CA SER A 155 -8.74 -11.69 -1.55
C SER A 155 -8.36 -12.54 -0.35
N ARG A 156 -9.31 -13.24 0.28
CA ARG A 156 -9.04 -14.17 1.37
C ARG A 156 -8.11 -15.29 0.92
N ASN A 157 -8.44 -15.93 -0.20
CA ASN A 157 -7.66 -17.06 -0.72
C ASN A 157 -6.22 -16.62 -1.05
N LEU A 158 -6.04 -15.43 -1.61
CA LEU A 158 -4.73 -14.87 -1.91
C LEU A 158 -3.93 -14.56 -0.64
N PHE A 159 -4.57 -13.95 0.36
CA PHE A 159 -3.91 -13.68 1.64
C PHE A 159 -3.53 -14.97 2.36
N ASP A 160 -4.45 -15.93 2.46
CA ASP A 160 -4.19 -17.23 3.10
C ASP A 160 -3.02 -17.93 2.39
N TYR A 161 -3.03 -17.98 1.05
CA TYR A 161 -1.92 -18.54 0.29
C TYR A 161 -0.58 -17.85 0.61
N CYS A 162 -0.56 -16.52 0.64
CA CYS A 162 0.68 -15.80 0.90
C CYS A 162 1.17 -15.97 2.34
N PHE A 163 0.28 -15.81 3.34
CA PHE A 163 0.65 -15.98 4.74
C PHE A 163 1.01 -17.43 5.10
N ASP A 164 0.43 -18.41 4.42
CA ASP A 164 0.74 -19.82 4.67
C ASP A 164 2.07 -20.25 4.05
N ASN A 165 2.48 -19.63 2.94
CA ASN A 165 3.63 -20.09 2.15
C ASN A 165 4.85 -19.17 2.22
N PHE A 166 4.71 -17.93 2.73
CA PHE A 166 5.81 -16.96 2.80
C PHE A 166 6.00 -16.45 4.22
N GLN A 167 7.19 -15.97 4.51
CA GLN A 167 7.57 -15.37 5.79
C GLN A 167 8.47 -14.16 5.57
N LEU A 168 8.44 -13.22 6.52
CA LEU A 168 9.29 -12.04 6.55
C LEU A 168 10.52 -12.33 7.41
N PHE A 169 11.70 -12.11 6.86
CA PHE A 169 12.95 -12.05 7.62
C PHE A 169 13.37 -10.60 7.78
N ASN A 170 13.70 -10.19 8.99
CA ASN A 170 14.37 -8.92 9.23
C ASN A 170 15.83 -9.05 8.79
N ILE A 171 16.28 -8.14 7.90
CA ILE A 171 17.64 -8.23 7.34
C ILE A 171 18.67 -7.90 8.42
N ALA A 172 18.45 -6.86 9.24
CA ALA A 172 19.39 -6.46 10.28
C ALA A 172 19.62 -7.52 11.36
N GLU A 173 18.61 -8.35 11.63
CA GLU A 173 18.71 -9.43 12.61
C GLU A 173 19.40 -10.69 12.06
N ASN A 174 19.34 -10.92 10.75
CA ASN A 174 19.78 -12.16 10.11
C ASN A 174 21.07 -12.00 9.29
N GLU A 175 21.38 -10.78 8.80
CA GLU A 175 22.61 -10.53 8.04
C GLU A 175 23.82 -10.38 8.98
N THR A 176 24.80 -11.27 8.84
CA THR A 176 25.99 -11.31 9.68
C THR A 176 27.28 -10.85 8.98
N ASN A 177 27.23 -10.66 7.66
CA ASN A 177 28.40 -10.31 6.87
C ASN A 177 28.77 -8.82 6.97
N TYR A 178 27.83 -7.98 7.41
CA TYR A 178 28.05 -6.55 7.57
C TYR A 178 28.07 -6.19 9.06
N THR A 179 29.19 -5.65 9.54
CA THR A 179 29.28 -5.12 10.89
C THR A 179 28.77 -3.70 10.94
N SER A 180 27.82 -3.43 11.83
CA SER A 180 27.33 -2.05 12.07
C SER A 180 28.47 -1.12 12.51
N ALA A 181 28.30 0.18 12.24
CA ALA A 181 29.25 1.21 12.68
C ALA A 181 29.48 1.19 14.21
N GLU A 182 28.49 0.78 15.00
CA GLU A 182 28.57 0.64 16.46
C GLU A 182 29.49 -0.50 16.93
N GLN A 183 29.70 -1.54 16.12
CA GLN A 183 30.57 -2.67 16.45
C GLN A 183 32.03 -2.45 16.04
N LYS A 184 32.33 -1.47 15.18
CA LYS A 184 33.70 -1.08 14.88
C LYS A 184 34.21 -0.20 16.02
N SER A 185 34.88 -0.81 16.99
CA SER A 185 35.54 -0.08 18.09
C SER A 185 36.46 1.03 17.54
N VAL A 186 36.51 2.12 18.28
CA VAL A 186 37.18 3.41 18.03
C VAL A 186 38.69 3.32 17.65
N GLY A 187 39.24 2.15 17.36
CA GLY A 187 40.64 1.89 17.09
C GLY A 187 41.10 1.86 15.62
N THR A 188 40.19 1.92 14.66
CA THR A 188 40.53 1.76 13.23
C THR A 188 40.07 2.92 12.37
N LEU A 189 40.53 4.12 12.65
CA LEU A 189 40.30 5.33 11.84
C LEU A 189 41.04 5.34 10.49
N ASN A 190 41.60 4.22 10.04
CA ASN A 190 42.42 4.15 8.82
C ASN A 190 41.99 3.09 7.81
N THR A 191 40.74 2.65 7.81
CA THR A 191 40.24 1.80 6.74
C THR A 191 39.44 2.67 5.75
N ASN A 192 39.85 2.66 4.48
CA ASN A 192 39.08 3.22 3.36
C ASN A 192 37.81 2.40 3.05
N GLU A 193 37.33 1.59 3.98
CA GLU A 193 36.10 0.82 3.84
C GLU A 193 34.92 1.67 4.30
N PRO A 194 33.87 1.82 3.49
CA PRO A 194 32.68 2.54 3.88
C PRO A 194 32.01 1.86 5.07
N PHE A 195 31.50 2.67 5.99
CA PHE A 195 30.63 2.15 7.03
C PHE A 195 29.31 1.75 6.39
N VAL A 196 28.89 0.51 6.59
CA VAL A 196 27.58 0.02 6.14
C VAL A 196 26.72 -0.15 7.39
N ASP A 197 25.56 0.47 7.40
CA ASP A 197 24.52 0.24 8.39
C ASP A 197 23.30 -0.36 7.70
N ILE A 198 22.63 -1.28 8.38
CA ILE A 198 21.44 -1.94 7.84
C ILE A 198 20.23 -1.28 8.48
N ASP A 199 19.30 -0.81 7.65
CA ASP A 199 18.02 -0.31 8.15
C ASP A 199 17.36 -1.40 9.02
N LYS A 200 17.11 -1.06 10.28
CA LYS A 200 16.50 -1.97 11.28
C LYS A 200 15.12 -2.48 10.87
N ASP A 201 14.44 -1.74 10.01
CA ASP A 201 13.10 -2.08 9.52
C ASP A 201 13.13 -2.76 8.14
N ALA A 202 14.34 -2.94 7.56
CA ALA A 202 14.49 -3.63 6.29
C ALA A 202 14.17 -5.12 6.40
N GLY A 203 13.38 -5.61 5.47
CA GLY A 203 12.94 -7.01 5.46
C GLY A 203 12.93 -7.61 4.05
N ILE A 204 13.09 -8.92 4.01
CA ILE A 204 12.92 -9.73 2.80
C ILE A 204 11.86 -10.80 3.02
N VAL A 205 10.98 -10.96 2.05
CA VAL A 205 9.96 -12.01 2.07
C VAL A 205 10.48 -13.22 1.27
N LEU A 206 10.54 -14.36 1.92
CA LEU A 206 10.96 -15.61 1.31
C LEU A 206 9.88 -16.69 1.50
N PRO A 207 9.87 -17.75 0.64
CA PRO A 207 9.05 -18.93 0.91
C PRO A 207 9.39 -19.53 2.28
N LYS A 208 8.40 -20.04 3.01
CA LYS A 208 8.62 -20.72 4.30
C LYS A 208 9.52 -21.96 4.21
N THR A 209 9.74 -22.46 3.00
CA THR A 209 10.68 -23.56 2.71
C THR A 209 12.12 -23.10 2.53
N ALA A 210 12.37 -21.80 2.49
CA ALA A 210 13.70 -21.21 2.34
C ALA A 210 14.23 -20.72 3.69
N GLU A 211 15.55 -20.79 3.85
CA GLU A 211 16.29 -20.18 4.96
C GLU A 211 16.80 -18.80 4.53
N PHE A 212 17.08 -17.89 5.47
CA PHE A 212 17.66 -16.58 5.15
C PHE A 212 18.97 -16.67 4.38
N SER A 213 19.77 -17.72 4.65
CA SER A 213 21.03 -18.02 3.96
C SER A 213 20.88 -18.38 2.50
N ASP A 214 19.69 -18.70 2.02
CA ASP A 214 19.41 -18.94 0.58
C ASP A 214 19.33 -17.63 -0.21
N ALA A 215 19.18 -16.50 0.47
CA ALA A 215 19.23 -15.19 -0.16
C ALA A 215 20.68 -14.75 -0.42
N THR A 216 20.88 -14.04 -1.50
CA THR A 216 22.18 -13.44 -1.82
C THR A 216 22.11 -11.94 -1.61
N SER A 217 23.10 -11.36 -0.91
CA SER A 217 23.23 -9.93 -0.71
C SER A 217 24.29 -9.34 -1.65
N LYS A 218 24.04 -8.12 -2.12
CA LYS A 218 24.98 -7.34 -2.91
C LYS A 218 24.88 -5.87 -2.51
N ILE A 219 26.02 -5.27 -2.16
CA ILE A 219 26.07 -3.82 -1.99
C ILE A 219 26.20 -3.17 -3.36
N ILE A 220 25.31 -2.24 -3.65
CA ILE A 220 25.39 -1.36 -4.82
C ILE A 220 25.79 0.03 -4.29
N TYR A 221 26.94 0.51 -4.70
CA TYR A 221 27.39 1.86 -4.36
C TYR A 221 26.87 2.81 -5.44
N ASP A 222 26.26 3.91 -5.00
CA ASP A 222 25.95 5.02 -5.92
C ASP A 222 27.25 5.65 -6.40
N ASP A 223 27.27 6.21 -7.62
CA ASP A 223 28.42 6.96 -8.14
C ASP A 223 28.74 8.14 -7.20
N VAL A 224 29.81 8.00 -6.46
CA VAL A 224 30.18 8.88 -5.36
C VAL A 224 30.60 10.25 -5.91
N THR A 225 29.77 11.24 -5.77
CA THR A 225 30.24 12.60 -5.52
C THR A 225 30.56 12.69 -4.04
N ASN A 226 31.64 13.42 -3.66
CA ASN A 226 32.31 13.40 -2.36
C ASN A 226 31.44 13.51 -1.08
N ASP A 227 30.13 13.54 -1.16
CA ASP A 227 29.20 13.82 -0.06
C ASP A 227 28.03 12.79 0.08
N THR A 228 28.01 11.73 -0.72
CA THR A 228 26.90 10.74 -0.65
C THR A 228 27.41 9.35 -0.31
N VAL A 229 26.85 8.77 0.71
CA VAL A 229 26.98 7.35 1.05
C VAL A 229 25.93 6.59 0.27
N GLY A 230 26.30 5.57 -0.49
CA GLY A 230 25.38 4.72 -1.24
C GLY A 230 24.36 4.00 -0.35
N THR A 231 23.24 3.62 -0.92
CA THR A 231 22.18 2.82 -0.30
C THR A 231 22.35 1.32 -0.57
#